data_5b667bd021345c18fd9a973faabd4e60
#
_entry.id   5b667bd021345c18fd9a973faabd4e60
#
_cell.length_a   1.000
_cell.length_b   1.000
_cell.length_c   1.000
_cell.angle_alpha   90.00
_cell.angle_beta   90.00
_cell.angle_gamma   90.00
#
_symmetry.space_group_name_H-M   'P 1'
#
loop_
_entity.id
_entity.type
_entity.pdbx_description
1 polymer ?
#
loop_
_entity_poly.entity_id
_entity_poly.type
_entity_poly.pdbx_seq_one_letter_code
_entity_poly.pdbx_strand_id
1 'polypeptide(L)'
;MSSQIDSSSVHQDEVAKANQRFYDQIAKIYNKVDRRRGDHIDHSWVDRVINNMLSTLESTKVGTGELSFMDAASGSGFLAQRARIFFPRITLLDISRNMLKEIDLPRALKVCSDACFIPAKESSFDVIGGIATLHHLKSPKKFFQESYRILRPGGIIYTDHDIESQFVNNFRPILWFYRKLFDHGKNYLNHCPESSEKDYLLSEYHGKEGLSGPKLAEQLSEIGFQIREVVY
;
A
#
# COMPACT_ATOMS: atom_id res chain seq x y z
N MET A 1 12.65 -14.92 22.38
CA MET A 1 13.56 -15.14 21.26
C MET A 1 12.83 -14.65 20.01
N SER A 2 13.25 -13.52 19.44
CA SER A 2 12.66 -13.01 18.21
C SER A 2 13.19 -13.87 17.05
N SER A 3 12.35 -14.69 16.47
CA SER A 3 12.71 -15.43 15.24
C SER A 3 12.89 -14.41 14.11
N GLN A 4 14.16 -14.09 13.80
CA GLN A 4 14.47 -13.38 12.57
C GLN A 4 14.24 -14.35 11.41
N ILE A 5 13.34 -13.97 10.50
CA ILE A 5 13.17 -14.69 9.23
C ILE A 5 14.37 -14.31 8.36
N ASP A 6 15.11 -15.33 7.87
CA ASP A 6 16.16 -15.10 6.87
C ASP A 6 15.50 -14.64 5.55
N SER A 7 15.55 -13.35 5.30
CA SER A 7 14.93 -12.73 4.13
C SER A 7 15.52 -13.19 2.79
N SER A 8 16.73 -13.76 2.77
CA SER A 8 17.39 -14.19 1.55
C SER A 8 16.77 -15.47 0.95
N SER A 9 16.18 -16.33 1.78
CA SER A 9 15.60 -17.60 1.39
C SER A 9 14.09 -17.57 1.11
N VAL A 10 13.41 -16.47 1.44
CA VAL A 10 11.95 -16.34 1.28
C VAL A 10 11.58 -16.06 -0.18
N HIS A 11 10.65 -16.83 -0.74
CA HIS A 11 10.14 -16.61 -2.10
C HIS A 11 9.05 -15.52 -2.14
N GLN A 12 8.91 -14.83 -3.30
CA GLN A 12 7.86 -13.82 -3.53
C GLN A 12 6.46 -14.36 -3.18
N ASP A 13 6.17 -15.56 -3.65
CA ASP A 13 4.87 -16.22 -3.45
C ASP A 13 4.59 -16.51 -1.97
N GLU A 14 5.61 -16.74 -1.16
CA GLU A 14 5.44 -17.00 0.28
C GLU A 14 5.00 -15.73 1.00
N VAL A 15 5.60 -14.58 0.68
CA VAL A 15 5.20 -13.28 1.23
C VAL A 15 3.77 -12.93 0.80
N ALA A 16 3.44 -13.09 -0.49
CA ALA A 16 2.10 -12.83 -1.01
C ALA A 16 1.03 -13.71 -0.33
N LYS A 17 1.29 -15.02 -0.20
CA LYS A 17 0.38 -15.95 0.49
C LYS A 17 0.23 -15.64 1.99
N ALA A 18 1.30 -15.21 2.66
CA ALA A 18 1.22 -14.80 4.05
C ALA A 18 0.37 -13.54 4.23
N ASN A 19 0.54 -12.53 3.36
CA ASN A 19 -0.32 -11.34 3.30
C ASN A 19 -1.78 -11.76 3.12
N GLN A 20 -2.07 -12.59 2.12
CA GLN A 20 -3.44 -13.03 1.85
C GLN A 20 -4.06 -13.71 3.08
N ARG A 21 -3.37 -14.71 3.67
CA ARG A 21 -3.91 -15.43 4.83
C ARG A 21 -4.13 -14.51 6.03
N PHE A 22 -3.15 -13.66 6.34
CA PHE A 22 -3.21 -12.77 7.48
C PHE A 22 -4.36 -11.77 7.33
N TYR A 23 -4.43 -11.05 6.19
CA TYR A 23 -5.47 -10.04 5.96
C TYR A 23 -6.86 -10.63 5.74
N ASP A 24 -6.98 -11.84 5.18
CA ASP A 24 -8.27 -12.54 5.12
C ASP A 24 -8.84 -12.86 6.52
N GLN A 25 -7.97 -13.14 7.50
CA GLN A 25 -8.40 -13.46 8.87
C GLN A 25 -8.81 -12.20 9.64
N ILE A 26 -8.05 -11.10 9.51
CA ILE A 26 -8.31 -9.88 10.28
C ILE A 26 -9.32 -8.92 9.64
N ALA A 27 -9.79 -9.18 8.43
CA ALA A 27 -10.61 -8.26 7.65
C ALA A 27 -11.78 -7.65 8.43
N LYS A 28 -12.55 -8.46 9.15
CA LYS A 28 -13.73 -8.00 9.92
C LYS A 28 -13.40 -7.08 11.09
N ILE A 29 -12.19 -7.19 11.62
CA ILE A 29 -11.75 -6.42 12.79
C ILE A 29 -10.75 -5.34 12.43
N TYR A 30 -10.27 -5.33 11.18
CA TYR A 30 -9.18 -4.45 10.73
C TYR A 30 -9.42 -2.99 11.10
N ASN A 31 -10.58 -2.44 10.78
CA ASN A 31 -10.94 -1.06 11.08
C ASN A 31 -11.05 -0.75 12.60
N LYS A 32 -11.28 -1.78 13.44
CA LYS A 32 -11.33 -1.63 14.90
C LYS A 32 -9.94 -1.63 15.54
N VAL A 33 -9.01 -2.37 14.93
CA VAL A 33 -7.64 -2.55 15.43
C VAL A 33 -6.71 -1.48 14.86
N ASP A 34 -6.87 -1.10 13.61
CA ASP A 34 -6.10 -0.04 12.98
C ASP A 34 -6.61 1.35 13.40
N ARG A 35 -6.03 1.86 14.50
CA ARG A 35 -6.37 3.18 15.06
C ARG A 35 -5.91 4.36 14.21
N ARG A 36 -5.08 4.15 13.19
CA ARG A 36 -4.55 5.22 12.31
C ARG A 36 -5.63 5.92 11.49
N ARG A 37 -6.83 5.37 11.44
CA ARG A 37 -7.97 5.84 10.64
C ARG A 37 -9.16 6.29 11.47
N GLY A 38 -8.92 6.57 12.77
CA GLY A 38 -9.97 7.05 13.65
C GLY A 38 -10.43 8.47 13.29
N ASP A 39 -11.67 8.81 13.66
CA ASP A 39 -12.31 10.12 13.39
C ASP A 39 -11.55 11.31 13.98
N HIS A 40 -10.54 11.07 14.81
CA HIS A 40 -9.71 12.09 15.47
C HIS A 40 -8.45 12.49 14.66
N ILE A 41 -8.18 11.83 13.55
CA ILE A 41 -6.98 12.10 12.74
C ILE A 41 -7.36 13.07 11.62
N ASP A 42 -6.58 14.14 11.49
CA ASP A 42 -6.70 15.04 10.34
C ASP A 42 -6.22 14.33 9.07
N HIS A 43 -7.17 14.05 8.18
CA HIS A 43 -6.90 13.42 6.89
C HIS A 43 -6.80 14.43 5.74
N SER A 44 -6.75 15.72 6.01
CA SER A 44 -6.69 16.77 4.99
C SER A 44 -5.46 16.67 4.08
N TRP A 45 -4.41 16.00 4.54
CA TRP A 45 -3.23 15.72 3.73
C TRP A 45 -3.57 14.85 2.51
N VAL A 46 -4.46 13.85 2.65
CA VAL A 46 -4.89 13.01 1.51
C VAL A 46 -5.61 13.85 0.47
N ASP A 47 -6.48 14.74 0.90
CA ASP A 47 -7.23 15.62 0.01
C ASP A 47 -6.27 16.58 -0.73
N ARG A 48 -5.23 17.09 -0.05
CA ARG A 48 -4.17 17.90 -0.70
C ARG A 48 -3.41 17.09 -1.76
N VAL A 49 -3.04 15.86 -1.44
CA VAL A 49 -2.35 14.97 -2.38
C VAL A 49 -3.21 14.69 -3.61
N ILE A 50 -4.50 14.36 -3.42
CA ILE A 50 -5.42 14.12 -4.52
C ILE A 50 -5.56 15.38 -5.41
N ASN A 51 -5.69 16.55 -4.80
CA ASN A 51 -5.77 17.82 -5.56
C ASN A 51 -4.48 18.09 -6.34
N ASN A 52 -3.30 17.81 -5.78
CA ASN A 52 -2.02 17.93 -6.48
C ASN A 52 -1.92 16.97 -7.68
N MET A 53 -2.41 15.75 -7.53
CA MET A 53 -2.48 14.79 -8.65
C MET A 53 -3.40 15.30 -9.76
N LEU A 54 -4.60 15.80 -9.41
CA LEU A 54 -5.54 16.35 -10.40
C LEU A 54 -4.94 17.53 -11.16
N SER A 55 -4.34 18.49 -10.46
CA SER A 55 -3.67 19.65 -11.08
C SER A 55 -2.54 19.20 -12.02
N THR A 56 -1.84 18.12 -11.66
CA THR A 56 -0.79 17.54 -12.49
C THR A 56 -1.36 16.90 -13.75
N LEU A 57 -2.42 16.10 -13.64
CA LEU A 57 -3.11 15.49 -14.78
C LEU A 57 -3.66 16.54 -15.75
N GLU A 58 -4.28 17.59 -15.24
CA GLU A 58 -4.77 18.72 -16.03
C GLU A 58 -3.65 19.42 -16.81
N SER A 59 -2.51 19.65 -16.17
CA SER A 59 -1.34 20.27 -16.79
C SER A 59 -0.71 19.43 -17.91
N THR A 60 -0.81 18.11 -17.80
CA THR A 60 -0.29 17.16 -18.80
C THR A 60 -1.28 16.82 -19.91
N LYS A 61 -2.52 17.34 -19.83
CA LYS A 61 -3.61 17.01 -20.77
C LYS A 61 -3.85 15.51 -20.94
N VAL A 62 -3.61 14.75 -19.88
CA VAL A 62 -3.84 13.30 -19.85
C VAL A 62 -5.34 13.04 -19.74
N GLY A 63 -5.88 12.31 -20.72
CA GLY A 63 -7.25 11.80 -20.69
C GLY A 63 -8.31 12.72 -21.30
N THR A 64 -8.91 12.26 -22.40
CA THR A 64 -10.11 12.87 -22.99
C THR A 64 -11.42 12.25 -22.46
N GLY A 65 -11.31 11.36 -21.47
CA GLY A 65 -12.42 10.59 -20.89
C GLY A 65 -12.52 10.74 -19.37
N GLU A 66 -13.39 9.94 -18.78
CA GLU A 66 -13.51 9.87 -17.32
C GLU A 66 -12.22 9.37 -16.67
N LEU A 67 -11.71 10.13 -15.71
CA LEU A 67 -10.51 9.78 -14.96
C LEU A 67 -10.71 8.48 -14.17
N SER A 68 -9.68 7.64 -14.17
CA SER A 68 -9.65 6.34 -13.51
C SER A 68 -8.58 6.28 -12.44
N PHE A 69 -8.96 5.79 -11.28
CA PHE A 69 -8.11 5.64 -10.10
C PHE A 69 -8.07 4.17 -9.65
N MET A 70 -6.89 3.65 -9.37
CA MET A 70 -6.71 2.36 -8.70
C MET A 70 -6.15 2.60 -7.29
N ASP A 71 -6.83 2.07 -6.28
CA ASP A 71 -6.33 1.93 -4.91
C ASP A 71 -5.66 0.56 -4.80
N ALA A 72 -4.32 0.56 -4.80
CA ALA A 72 -3.51 -0.65 -4.77
C ALA A 72 -3.21 -1.07 -3.32
N ALA A 73 -3.44 -2.34 -3.00
CA ALA A 73 -3.49 -2.86 -1.63
C ALA A 73 -4.48 -2.03 -0.80
N SER A 74 -5.72 -1.96 -1.28
CA SER A 74 -6.73 -1.02 -0.81
C SER A 74 -7.12 -1.18 0.66
N GLY A 75 -6.83 -2.32 1.27
CA GLY A 75 -7.07 -2.57 2.68
C GLY A 75 -8.52 -2.28 3.08
N SER A 76 -8.74 -1.22 3.86
CA SER A 76 -10.09 -0.75 4.22
C SER A 76 -10.76 0.16 3.18
N GLY A 77 -10.10 0.44 2.05
CA GLY A 77 -10.59 1.36 1.03
C GLY A 77 -10.48 2.84 1.42
N PHE A 78 -9.64 3.18 2.37
CA PHE A 78 -9.52 4.55 2.89
C PHE A 78 -9.19 5.57 1.80
N LEU A 79 -8.20 5.28 0.94
CA LEU A 79 -7.78 6.17 -0.13
C LEU A 79 -8.87 6.28 -1.21
N ALA A 80 -9.46 5.14 -1.61
CA ALA A 80 -10.54 5.11 -2.59
C ALA A 80 -11.80 5.86 -2.13
N GLN A 81 -12.13 5.79 -0.84
CA GLN A 81 -13.25 6.53 -0.26
C GLN A 81 -13.11 8.05 -0.46
N ARG A 82 -11.89 8.57 -0.44
CA ARG A 82 -11.62 9.99 -0.71
C ARG A 82 -11.50 10.29 -2.19
N ALA A 83 -10.81 9.43 -2.94
CA ALA A 83 -10.61 9.58 -4.38
C ALA A 83 -11.93 9.57 -5.16
N ARG A 84 -12.98 8.87 -4.69
CA ARG A 84 -14.27 8.74 -5.41
C ARG A 84 -14.98 10.04 -5.70
N ILE A 85 -14.64 11.12 -5.00
CA ILE A 85 -15.24 12.45 -5.21
C ILE A 85 -14.73 13.05 -6.52
N PHE A 86 -13.50 12.71 -6.90
CA PHE A 86 -12.78 13.30 -8.03
C PHE A 86 -12.63 12.33 -9.20
N PHE A 87 -12.65 11.02 -8.94
CA PHE A 87 -12.48 9.99 -9.94
C PHE A 87 -13.76 9.17 -10.12
N PRO A 88 -14.45 9.30 -11.25
CA PRO A 88 -15.68 8.55 -11.53
C PRO A 88 -15.47 7.04 -11.59
N ARG A 89 -14.26 6.61 -11.98
CA ARG A 89 -13.91 5.21 -12.14
C ARG A 89 -12.90 4.79 -11.08
N ILE A 90 -13.36 4.06 -10.07
CA ILE A 90 -12.53 3.53 -8.98
C ILE A 90 -12.36 2.03 -9.15
N THR A 91 -11.12 1.57 -9.00
CA THR A 91 -10.77 0.15 -8.87
C THR A 91 -10.07 -0.05 -7.53
N LEU A 92 -10.54 -1.03 -6.78
CA LEU A 92 -9.95 -1.51 -5.53
C LEU A 92 -9.17 -2.79 -5.84
N LEU A 93 -7.88 -2.79 -5.63
CA LEU A 93 -7.03 -3.98 -5.77
C LEU A 93 -6.52 -4.37 -4.39
N ASP A 94 -6.76 -5.61 -4.00
CA ASP A 94 -6.22 -6.18 -2.77
C ASP A 94 -5.98 -7.68 -2.93
N ILE A 95 -4.97 -8.22 -2.25
CA ILE A 95 -4.68 -9.64 -2.26
C ILE A 95 -5.68 -10.42 -1.41
N SER A 96 -6.28 -9.77 -0.41
CA SER A 96 -7.30 -10.33 0.46
C SER A 96 -8.70 -10.11 -0.09
N ARG A 97 -9.36 -11.21 -0.45
CA ARG A 97 -10.76 -11.16 -0.87
C ARG A 97 -11.68 -10.68 0.25
N ASN A 98 -11.34 -11.02 1.49
CA ASN A 98 -12.16 -10.65 2.64
C ASN A 98 -12.03 -9.16 2.95
N MET A 99 -10.86 -8.55 2.81
CA MET A 99 -10.71 -7.10 2.90
C MET A 99 -11.59 -6.38 1.88
N LEU A 100 -11.56 -6.81 0.62
CA LEU A 100 -12.41 -6.22 -0.42
C LEU A 100 -13.91 -6.33 -0.13
N LYS A 101 -14.36 -7.39 0.55
CA LYS A 101 -15.79 -7.53 0.94
C LYS A 101 -16.22 -6.51 1.98
N GLU A 102 -15.33 -6.14 2.90
CA GLU A 102 -15.63 -5.19 3.99
C GLU A 102 -15.68 -3.73 3.50
N ILE A 103 -15.24 -3.43 2.27
CA ILE A 103 -15.28 -2.08 1.72
C ILE A 103 -16.68 -1.78 1.17
N ASP A 104 -17.35 -0.79 1.76
CA ASP A 104 -18.62 -0.27 1.24
C ASP A 104 -18.36 0.85 0.21
N LEU A 105 -18.14 0.44 -1.04
CA LEU A 105 -18.00 1.33 -2.19
C LEU A 105 -18.65 0.68 -3.42
N PRO A 106 -20.00 0.75 -3.53
CA PRO A 106 -20.78 -0.10 -4.43
C PRO A 106 -20.50 0.12 -5.93
N ARG A 107 -19.96 1.28 -6.32
CA ARG A 107 -19.60 1.58 -7.72
C ARG A 107 -18.16 1.24 -8.08
N ALA A 108 -17.34 0.84 -7.12
CA ALA A 108 -15.95 0.48 -7.38
C ALA A 108 -15.85 -0.95 -7.91
N LEU A 109 -14.96 -1.14 -8.89
CA LEU A 109 -14.55 -2.46 -9.33
C LEU A 109 -13.62 -3.06 -8.28
N LYS A 110 -13.93 -4.25 -7.76
CA LYS A 110 -13.12 -4.96 -6.78
C LYS A 110 -12.36 -6.09 -7.46
N VAL A 111 -11.04 -6.04 -7.39
CA VAL A 111 -10.10 -6.97 -8.02
C VAL A 111 -9.24 -7.64 -6.95
N CYS A 112 -9.39 -8.96 -6.79
CA CYS A 112 -8.57 -9.73 -5.86
C CYS A 112 -7.31 -10.23 -6.59
N SER A 113 -6.17 -9.57 -6.35
CA SER A 113 -4.88 -9.92 -6.97
C SER A 113 -3.70 -9.37 -6.16
N ASP A 114 -2.51 -9.99 -6.35
CA ASP A 114 -1.25 -9.42 -5.89
C ASP A 114 -0.93 -8.13 -6.66
N ALA A 115 -0.51 -7.08 -5.95
CA ALA A 115 -0.10 -5.81 -6.55
C ALA A 115 1.12 -5.94 -7.48
N CYS A 116 1.89 -7.03 -7.36
CA CYS A 116 2.99 -7.36 -8.26
C CYS A 116 2.54 -8.03 -9.57
N PHE A 117 1.24 -8.35 -9.75
CA PHE A 117 0.66 -9.02 -10.92
C PHE A 117 -0.77 -8.52 -11.16
N ILE A 118 -0.89 -7.31 -11.70
CA ILE A 118 -2.18 -6.63 -11.83
C ILE A 118 -2.91 -7.09 -13.10
N PRO A 119 -4.10 -7.70 -13.00
CA PRO A 119 -4.86 -8.18 -14.15
C PRO A 119 -5.59 -7.05 -14.87
N ALA A 120 -4.84 -6.08 -15.36
CA ALA A 120 -5.35 -4.94 -16.12
C ALA A 120 -4.58 -4.78 -17.44
N LYS A 121 -5.24 -4.19 -18.43
CA LYS A 121 -4.61 -3.85 -19.72
C LYS A 121 -3.61 -2.71 -19.53
N GLU A 122 -2.65 -2.63 -20.42
CA GLU A 122 -1.74 -1.49 -20.53
C GLU A 122 -2.52 -0.17 -20.69
N SER A 123 -1.99 0.91 -20.16
CA SER A 123 -2.54 2.27 -20.29
C SER A 123 -4.03 2.37 -19.93
N SER A 124 -4.42 1.75 -18.79
CA SER A 124 -5.83 1.67 -18.35
C SER A 124 -6.17 2.70 -17.29
N PHE A 125 -5.19 3.20 -16.54
CA PHE A 125 -5.40 4.07 -15.39
C PHE A 125 -4.70 5.42 -15.53
N ASP A 126 -5.30 6.45 -14.93
CA ASP A 126 -4.72 7.79 -14.84
C ASP A 126 -3.93 7.95 -13.56
N VAL A 127 -4.40 7.34 -12.47
CA VAL A 127 -3.73 7.35 -11.15
C VAL A 127 -3.74 5.97 -10.52
N ILE A 128 -2.62 5.63 -9.90
CA ILE A 128 -2.50 4.49 -8.98
C ILE A 128 -2.03 5.04 -7.65
N GLY A 129 -2.79 4.78 -6.59
CA GLY A 129 -2.45 5.15 -5.22
C GLY A 129 -2.23 3.91 -4.36
N GLY A 130 -1.30 3.98 -3.40
CA GLY A 130 -1.08 2.95 -2.39
C GLY A 130 -0.62 3.60 -1.08
N ILE A 131 -1.37 3.38 -0.01
CA ILE A 131 -1.01 3.87 1.33
C ILE A 131 -0.63 2.70 2.21
N ALA A 132 0.55 2.75 2.84
CA ALA A 132 1.08 1.69 3.67
C ALA A 132 1.14 0.35 2.91
N THR A 133 1.66 0.38 1.69
CA THR A 133 1.61 -0.73 0.73
C THR A 133 2.95 -1.39 0.51
N LEU A 134 4.01 -0.59 0.31
CA LEU A 134 5.29 -1.10 -0.17
C LEU A 134 5.97 -2.02 0.84
N HIS A 135 5.79 -1.77 2.14
CA HIS A 135 6.41 -2.60 3.18
C HIS A 135 5.82 -4.02 3.29
N HIS A 136 4.67 -4.28 2.69
CA HIS A 136 4.08 -5.60 2.56
C HIS A 136 4.64 -6.40 1.38
N LEU A 137 5.24 -5.73 0.40
CA LEU A 137 5.71 -6.36 -0.83
C LEU A 137 7.15 -6.83 -0.69
N LYS A 138 7.46 -8.07 -1.06
CA LYS A 138 8.84 -8.51 -1.14
C LYS A 138 9.63 -7.70 -2.17
N SER A 139 9.01 -7.33 -3.28
CA SER A 139 9.63 -6.58 -4.37
C SER A 139 8.79 -5.36 -4.78
N PRO A 140 8.98 -4.20 -4.14
CA PRO A 140 8.37 -2.96 -4.60
C PRO A 140 8.64 -2.65 -6.07
N LYS A 141 9.83 -3.02 -6.60
CA LYS A 141 10.18 -2.84 -8.01
C LYS A 141 9.18 -3.51 -8.96
N LYS A 142 8.68 -4.71 -8.62
CA LYS A 142 7.66 -5.40 -9.45
C LYS A 142 6.33 -4.64 -9.47
N PHE A 143 5.92 -4.12 -8.33
CA PHE A 143 4.72 -3.27 -8.24
C PHE A 143 4.87 -2.00 -9.10
N PHE A 144 6.04 -1.36 -9.07
CA PHE A 144 6.31 -0.19 -9.91
C PHE A 144 6.31 -0.54 -11.40
N GLN A 145 6.85 -1.69 -11.81
CA GLN A 145 6.80 -2.17 -13.19
C GLN A 145 5.38 -2.40 -13.67
N GLU A 146 4.54 -3.07 -12.88
CA GLU A 146 3.13 -3.26 -13.18
C GLU A 146 2.38 -1.92 -13.22
N SER A 147 2.63 -1.04 -12.27
CA SER A 147 2.05 0.30 -12.25
C SER A 147 2.41 1.10 -13.51
N TYR A 148 3.68 1.05 -13.94
CA TYR A 148 4.13 1.72 -15.17
C TYR A 148 3.42 1.17 -16.40
N ARG A 149 3.27 -0.16 -16.48
CA ARG A 149 2.59 -0.82 -17.59
C ARG A 149 1.14 -0.40 -17.73
N ILE A 150 0.41 -0.31 -16.61
CA ILE A 150 -1.03 -0.05 -16.62
C ILE A 150 -1.39 1.43 -16.56
N LEU A 151 -0.47 2.30 -16.20
CA LEU A 151 -0.67 3.75 -16.27
C LEU A 151 -0.66 4.25 -17.71
N ARG A 152 -1.53 5.20 -18.01
CA ARG A 152 -1.48 5.94 -19.27
C ARG A 152 -0.23 6.82 -19.31
N PRO A 153 0.29 7.15 -20.51
CA PRO A 153 1.33 8.16 -20.63
C PRO A 153 0.94 9.45 -19.88
N GLY A 154 1.82 9.92 -18.99
CA GLY A 154 1.54 11.07 -18.10
C GLY A 154 0.69 10.74 -16.87
N GLY A 155 0.30 9.49 -16.67
CA GLY A 155 -0.38 9.04 -15.45
C GLY A 155 0.55 9.08 -14.23
N ILE A 156 -0.05 8.99 -13.04
CA ILE A 156 0.64 9.24 -11.77
C ILE A 156 0.57 7.99 -10.89
N ILE A 157 1.72 7.64 -10.27
CA ILE A 157 1.76 6.74 -9.12
C ILE A 157 2.04 7.55 -7.85
N TYR A 158 1.34 7.22 -6.79
CA TYR A 158 1.51 7.78 -5.45
C TYR A 158 1.61 6.66 -4.41
N THR A 159 2.63 6.72 -3.54
CA THR A 159 2.76 5.83 -2.39
C THR A 159 3.14 6.63 -1.15
N ASP A 160 2.63 6.20 0.02
CA ASP A 160 2.85 6.90 1.29
C ASP A 160 2.73 5.94 2.49
N HIS A 161 3.13 6.42 3.68
CA HIS A 161 3.06 5.69 4.96
C HIS A 161 3.91 4.41 5.01
N ASP A 162 4.97 4.35 4.23
CA ASP A 162 5.99 3.32 4.32
C ASP A 162 7.19 3.88 5.09
N ILE A 163 7.61 3.19 6.15
CA ILE A 163 8.67 3.68 7.03
C ILE A 163 10.03 3.72 6.30
N GLU A 164 10.74 4.82 6.44
CA GLU A 164 12.05 5.01 5.81
C GLU A 164 13.16 4.31 6.62
N SER A 165 14.04 3.57 5.93
CA SER A 165 15.09 2.75 6.54
C SER A 165 16.14 3.56 7.29
N GLN A 166 16.47 4.76 6.83
CA GLN A 166 17.43 5.64 7.51
C GLN A 166 16.85 6.13 8.84
N PHE A 167 15.55 6.44 8.89
CA PHE A 167 14.86 6.75 10.14
C PHE A 167 14.93 5.58 11.11
N VAL A 168 14.62 4.37 10.64
CA VAL A 168 14.70 3.15 11.47
C VAL A 168 16.12 2.96 12.01
N ASN A 169 17.15 3.13 11.19
CA ASN A 169 18.54 2.96 11.60
C ASN A 169 18.98 4.01 12.62
N ASN A 170 18.62 5.26 12.41
CA ASN A 170 18.98 6.38 13.30
C ASN A 170 18.30 6.25 14.67
N PHE A 171 17.08 5.74 14.71
CA PHE A 171 16.27 5.65 15.94
C PHE A 171 16.08 4.20 16.44
N ARG A 172 16.91 3.27 16.00
CA ARG A 172 16.81 1.84 16.34
C ARG A 172 16.61 1.53 17.83
N PRO A 173 17.38 2.10 18.78
CA PRO A 173 17.17 1.82 20.21
C PRO A 173 15.81 2.31 20.72
N ILE A 174 15.40 3.49 20.29
CA ILE A 174 14.12 4.11 20.68
C ILE A 174 12.96 3.30 20.10
N LEU A 175 13.04 2.94 18.82
CA LEU A 175 12.03 2.11 18.16
C LEU A 175 11.95 0.71 18.77
N TRP A 176 13.07 0.11 19.16
CA TRP A 176 13.09 -1.17 19.86
C TRP A 176 12.33 -1.09 21.18
N PHE A 177 12.61 -0.05 22.00
CA PHE A 177 11.93 0.18 23.27
C PHE A 177 10.43 0.45 23.09
N TYR A 178 10.09 1.32 22.13
CA TYR A 178 8.71 1.62 21.76
C TYR A 178 7.95 0.35 21.32
N ARG A 179 8.51 -0.42 20.41
CA ARG A 179 7.90 -1.68 19.95
C ARG A 179 7.74 -2.71 21.07
N LYS A 180 8.65 -2.73 22.04
CA LYS A 180 8.55 -3.61 23.21
C LYS A 180 7.39 -3.22 24.13
N LEU A 181 7.12 -1.92 24.26
CA LEU A 181 6.01 -1.40 25.10
C LEU A 181 4.67 -1.46 24.36
N PHE A 182 4.66 -1.18 23.07
CA PHE A 182 3.47 -1.02 22.24
C PHE A 182 3.51 -2.00 21.07
N ASP A 183 3.54 -3.30 21.36
CA ASP A 183 3.62 -4.35 20.34
C ASP A 183 2.29 -4.44 19.57
N HIS A 184 2.22 -3.74 18.43
CA HIS A 184 1.06 -3.74 17.55
C HIS A 184 0.78 -5.12 16.96
N GLY A 185 1.82 -5.94 16.72
CA GLY A 185 1.66 -7.31 16.24
C GLY A 185 0.89 -8.17 17.22
N LYS A 186 1.21 -8.06 18.53
CA LYS A 186 0.43 -8.76 19.55
C LYS A 186 -1.02 -8.31 19.61
N ASN A 187 -1.29 -7.05 19.32
CA ASN A 187 -2.67 -6.57 19.28
C ASN A 187 -3.49 -7.29 18.19
N TYR A 188 -2.94 -7.43 16.97
CA TYR A 188 -3.59 -8.19 15.90
C TYR A 188 -3.74 -9.67 16.25
N LEU A 189 -2.68 -10.31 16.73
CA LEU A 189 -2.69 -11.73 17.10
C LEU A 189 -3.64 -12.04 18.27
N ASN A 190 -3.77 -11.12 19.24
CA ASN A 190 -4.72 -11.26 20.35
C ASN A 190 -6.18 -11.22 19.88
N HIS A 191 -6.47 -10.45 18.82
CA HIS A 191 -7.83 -10.38 18.24
C HIS A 191 -8.09 -11.48 17.21
N CYS A 192 -7.05 -12.11 16.67
CA CYS A 192 -7.12 -13.20 15.71
C CYS A 192 -6.16 -14.32 16.10
N PRO A 193 -6.46 -15.12 17.13
CA PRO A 193 -5.57 -16.20 17.61
C PRO A 193 -5.34 -17.30 16.57
N GLU A 194 -6.14 -17.37 15.51
CA GLU A 194 -5.96 -18.29 14.37
C GLU A 194 -4.84 -17.84 13.43
N SER A 195 -4.41 -16.56 13.51
CA SER A 195 -3.32 -16.03 12.69
C SER A 195 -1.98 -16.51 13.23
N SER A 196 -1.11 -16.96 12.33
CA SER A 196 0.24 -17.37 12.73
C SER A 196 1.14 -16.14 12.88
N GLU A 197 2.02 -16.15 13.89
CA GLU A 197 3.07 -15.13 14.04
C GLU A 197 3.95 -15.06 12.79
N LYS A 198 4.20 -16.22 12.14
CA LYS A 198 4.96 -16.28 10.89
C LYS A 198 4.28 -15.50 9.76
N ASP A 199 2.96 -15.67 9.59
CA ASP A 199 2.22 -14.95 8.54
C ASP A 199 2.19 -13.45 8.82
N TYR A 200 2.03 -13.03 10.09
CA TYR A 200 2.16 -11.62 10.47
C TYR A 200 3.54 -11.05 10.13
N LEU A 201 4.62 -11.76 10.51
CA LEU A 201 5.98 -11.29 10.23
C LEU A 201 6.29 -11.20 8.73
N LEU A 202 5.77 -12.13 7.93
CA LEU A 202 5.91 -12.09 6.48
C LEU A 202 5.01 -11.05 5.83
N SER A 203 3.84 -10.76 6.40
CA SER A 203 2.97 -9.69 5.91
C SER A 203 3.54 -8.29 6.16
N GLU A 204 4.37 -8.12 7.18
CA GLU A 204 5.12 -6.90 7.50
C GLU A 204 6.57 -6.99 7.00
N TYR A 205 6.78 -7.46 5.78
CA TYR A 205 8.09 -7.88 5.27
C TYR A 205 9.20 -6.83 5.45
N HIS A 206 8.92 -5.56 5.11
CA HIS A 206 9.84 -4.44 5.33
C HIS A 206 9.45 -3.57 6.54
N GLY A 207 8.41 -3.93 7.29
CA GLY A 207 7.89 -3.10 8.38
C GLY A 207 8.86 -2.87 9.54
N LYS A 208 9.82 -3.78 9.76
CA LYS A 208 10.84 -3.63 10.82
C LYS A 208 12.06 -2.84 10.37
N GLU A 209 12.52 -3.05 9.14
CA GLU A 209 13.78 -2.49 8.62
C GLU A 209 13.55 -1.20 7.84
N GLY A 210 12.33 -1.00 7.38
CA GLY A 210 11.96 0.12 6.51
C GLY A 210 12.43 -0.06 5.08
N LEU A 211 12.07 0.89 4.24
CA LEU A 211 12.42 0.96 2.82
C LEU A 211 13.34 2.15 2.57
N SER A 212 14.32 2.00 1.69
CA SER A 212 15.21 3.09 1.34
C SER A 212 14.58 3.96 0.25
N GLY A 213 14.17 5.18 0.62
CA GLY A 213 13.62 6.16 -0.31
C GLY A 213 14.53 6.42 -1.51
N PRO A 214 15.85 6.64 -1.34
CA PRO A 214 16.77 6.78 -2.48
C PRO A 214 16.77 5.57 -3.43
N LYS A 215 16.77 4.33 -2.89
CA LYS A 215 16.71 3.12 -3.73
C LYS A 215 15.37 2.98 -4.46
N LEU A 216 14.27 3.34 -3.82
CA LEU A 216 12.95 3.34 -4.47
C LEU A 216 12.90 4.37 -5.60
N ALA A 217 13.45 5.58 -5.39
CA ALA A 217 13.54 6.61 -6.41
C ALA A 217 14.40 6.17 -7.61
N GLU A 218 15.55 5.52 -7.35
CA GLU A 218 16.39 4.92 -8.38
C GLU A 218 15.62 3.89 -9.21
N GLN A 219 14.94 2.93 -8.54
CA GLN A 219 14.13 1.91 -9.21
C GLN A 219 13.01 2.52 -10.07
N LEU A 220 12.32 3.54 -9.56
CA LEU A 220 11.29 4.25 -10.31
C LEU A 220 11.87 4.93 -11.56
N SER A 221 13.03 5.59 -11.43
CA SER A 221 13.72 6.24 -12.55
C SER A 221 14.19 5.23 -13.61
N GLU A 222 14.73 4.08 -13.19
CA GLU A 222 15.13 2.99 -14.10
C GLU A 222 13.94 2.42 -14.90
N ILE A 223 12.73 2.40 -14.31
CA ILE A 223 11.51 1.93 -14.98
C ILE A 223 11.00 2.96 -15.99
N GLY A 224 11.30 4.25 -15.78
CA GLY A 224 10.90 5.34 -16.67
C GLY A 224 9.99 6.39 -16.00
N PHE A 225 9.77 6.32 -14.70
CA PHE A 225 9.05 7.36 -13.97
C PHE A 225 9.89 8.62 -13.79
N GLN A 226 9.22 9.76 -13.85
CA GLN A 226 9.78 11.03 -13.41
C GLN A 226 9.37 11.30 -11.96
N ILE A 227 10.35 11.41 -11.07
CA ILE A 227 10.10 11.70 -9.66
C ILE A 227 9.73 13.19 -9.53
N ARG A 228 8.58 13.49 -8.96
CA ARG A 228 8.13 14.86 -8.71
C ARG A 228 8.38 15.29 -7.28
N GLU A 229 8.13 14.40 -6.33
CA GLU A 229 8.25 14.71 -4.91
C GLU A 229 8.66 13.45 -4.13
N VAL A 230 9.55 13.63 -3.17
CA VAL A 230 9.91 12.64 -2.16
C VAL A 230 9.87 13.34 -0.81
N VAL A 231 9.00 12.87 0.09
CA VAL A 231 8.86 13.41 1.46
C VAL A 231 9.35 12.35 2.44
N TYR A 232 10.18 12.77 3.41
CA TYR A 232 10.75 11.90 4.44
C TYR A 232 10.22 12.27 5.82
#